data_f122198ac829c40f245a65073caffbea
#
_entry.id   f122198ac829c40f245a65073caffbea
#
_cell.length_a   1.000
_cell.length_b   1.000
_cell.length_c   1.000
_cell.angle_alpha   90.00
_cell.angle_beta   90.00
_cell.angle_gamma   90.00
#
_symmetry.space_group_name_H-M   'P 1'
#
loop_
_entity.id
_entity.type
_entity.pdbx_description
1 polymer ?
#
loop_
_entity_poly.entity_id
_entity_poly.type
_entity_poly.pdbx_seq_one_letter_code
_entity_poly.pdbx_strand_id
1 'polypeptide(L)'
;MSQPILQVEHLKKYFPAGGRKVLRAVDDVSFSVQEGEILGIVGESGCGKTTCGRTAIGLYSKTDGVSLYRGEDIHRMRGAKRRAFCCQVQTVFQDPYASLDPKNKVIDLIAEGMDIHHLYASQAERREKVQALMEQVGLNPSGIDRYPYEFSGGMRQRIGIA
;
A
#
# COMPACT_ATOMS: atom_id res chain seq x y z
N MET A 1 1.77 1.32 -28.92
CA MET A 1 1.02 0.93 -27.70
C MET A 1 1.77 1.52 -26.53
N SER A 2 1.10 2.19 -25.59
CA SER A 2 1.72 2.75 -24.40
C SER A 2 2.24 1.61 -23.50
N GLN A 3 3.40 1.83 -22.87
CA GLN A 3 3.95 0.87 -21.91
C GLN A 3 3.03 0.80 -20.69
N PRO A 4 2.69 -0.40 -20.17
CA PRO A 4 1.87 -0.53 -18.97
C PRO A 4 2.56 0.11 -17.75
N ILE A 5 1.76 0.69 -16.84
CA ILE A 5 2.28 1.25 -15.59
C ILE A 5 2.77 0.14 -14.63
N LEU A 6 2.05 -0.99 -14.62
CA LEU A 6 2.44 -2.21 -13.89
C LEU A 6 2.39 -3.40 -14.84
N GLN A 7 3.45 -4.18 -14.88
CA GLN A 7 3.54 -5.42 -15.66
C GLN A 7 4.05 -6.54 -14.77
N VAL A 8 3.29 -7.62 -14.69
CA VAL A 8 3.60 -8.81 -13.89
C VAL A 8 3.67 -10.00 -14.81
N GLU A 9 4.79 -10.74 -14.77
CA GLU A 9 5.05 -11.89 -15.64
C GLU A 9 5.48 -13.09 -14.83
N HIS A 10 4.79 -14.22 -15.00
CA HIS A 10 5.08 -15.50 -14.39
C HIS A 10 5.33 -15.42 -12.88
N LEU A 11 4.60 -14.52 -12.17
CA LEU A 11 4.79 -14.25 -10.75
C LEU A 11 4.51 -15.49 -9.92
N LYS A 12 5.47 -15.85 -9.04
CA LYS A 12 5.34 -16.94 -8.10
C LYS A 12 5.64 -16.45 -6.68
N LYS A 13 4.79 -16.87 -5.74
CA LYS A 13 5.02 -16.68 -4.31
C LYS A 13 4.70 -17.93 -3.55
N TYR A 14 5.73 -18.53 -2.98
CA TYR A 14 5.65 -19.73 -2.19
C TYR A 14 6.07 -19.44 -0.75
N PHE A 15 5.40 -20.08 0.19
CA PHE A 15 5.72 -20.01 1.61
C PHE A 15 6.13 -21.37 2.14
N PRO A 16 7.11 -21.47 3.05
CA PRO A 16 7.42 -22.69 3.76
C PRO A 16 6.20 -23.15 4.58
N ALA A 17 5.82 -24.42 4.47
CA ALA A 17 4.64 -25.00 5.15
C ALA A 17 5.01 -26.13 6.14
N GLY A 18 6.24 -26.11 6.67
CA GLY A 18 6.80 -27.10 7.58
C GLY A 18 7.46 -28.29 6.87
N GLY A 19 8.59 -28.72 7.37
CA GLY A 19 9.41 -29.77 6.77
C GLY A 19 9.82 -29.42 5.31
N ARG A 20 9.57 -30.33 4.37
CA ARG A 20 9.79 -30.12 2.93
C ARG A 20 8.57 -29.59 2.17
N LYS A 21 7.48 -29.28 2.87
CA LYS A 21 6.23 -28.82 2.23
C LYS A 21 6.30 -27.34 1.92
N VAL A 22 5.69 -26.94 0.80
CA VAL A 22 5.62 -25.57 0.31
C VAL A 22 4.17 -25.23 -0.03
N LEU A 23 3.68 -24.12 0.49
CA LEU A 23 2.40 -23.54 0.09
C LEU A 23 2.62 -22.65 -1.13
N ARG A 24 2.08 -23.03 -2.27
CA ARG A 24 2.08 -22.23 -3.50
C ARG A 24 0.91 -21.26 -3.48
N ALA A 25 1.10 -20.09 -2.89
CA ALA A 25 0.05 -19.10 -2.74
C ALA A 25 -0.22 -18.31 -4.03
N VAL A 26 0.80 -18.13 -4.85
CA VAL A 26 0.72 -17.58 -6.22
C VAL A 26 1.59 -18.45 -7.09
N ASP A 27 1.06 -18.98 -8.18
CA ASP A 27 1.79 -19.88 -9.07
C ASP A 27 1.51 -19.52 -10.53
N ASP A 28 2.50 -18.91 -11.17
CA ASP A 28 2.53 -18.54 -12.60
C ASP A 28 1.43 -17.54 -13.02
N VAL A 29 1.32 -16.41 -12.30
CA VAL A 29 0.33 -15.36 -12.60
C VAL A 29 0.95 -14.24 -13.41
N SER A 30 0.30 -13.86 -14.53
CA SER A 30 0.71 -12.75 -15.40
C SER A 30 -0.47 -11.81 -15.66
N PHE A 31 -0.23 -10.49 -15.56
CA PHE A 31 -1.19 -9.44 -15.91
C PHE A 31 -0.47 -8.12 -16.12
N SER A 32 -1.16 -7.16 -16.71
CA SER A 32 -0.68 -5.78 -16.83
C SER A 32 -1.78 -4.79 -16.48
N VAL A 33 -1.38 -3.58 -16.05
CA VAL A 33 -2.28 -2.46 -15.76
C VAL A 33 -1.78 -1.25 -16.54
N GLN A 34 -2.66 -0.63 -17.32
CA GLN A 34 -2.37 0.60 -18.04
C GLN A 34 -2.55 1.82 -17.12
N GLU A 35 -1.99 2.97 -17.50
CA GLU A 35 -2.25 4.21 -16.78
C GLU A 35 -3.75 4.58 -16.86
N GLY A 36 -4.37 4.88 -15.71
CA GLY A 36 -5.81 5.15 -15.59
C GLY A 36 -6.72 3.91 -15.61
N GLU A 37 -6.17 2.71 -15.73
CA GLU A 37 -6.93 1.45 -15.72
C GLU A 37 -7.24 0.98 -14.30
N ILE A 38 -8.41 0.35 -14.12
CA ILE A 38 -8.79 -0.38 -12.91
C ILE A 38 -8.77 -1.87 -13.22
N LEU A 39 -7.86 -2.61 -12.57
CA LEU A 39 -7.80 -4.07 -12.65
C LEU A 39 -8.39 -4.71 -11.40
N GLY A 40 -9.42 -5.53 -11.56
CA GLY A 40 -10.01 -6.34 -10.48
C GLY A 40 -9.43 -7.76 -10.43
N ILE A 41 -8.93 -8.19 -9.27
CA ILE A 41 -8.53 -9.58 -9.01
C ILE A 41 -9.63 -10.25 -8.20
N VAL A 42 -10.34 -11.22 -8.81
CA VAL A 42 -11.46 -11.93 -8.21
C VAL A 42 -11.13 -13.40 -8.00
N GLY A 43 -11.84 -14.06 -7.11
CA GLY A 43 -11.67 -15.49 -6.80
C GLY A 43 -12.17 -15.83 -5.40
N GLU A 44 -12.18 -17.10 -5.03
CA GLU A 44 -12.63 -17.60 -3.74
C GLU A 44 -11.78 -17.10 -2.55
N SER A 45 -12.34 -17.17 -1.33
CA SER A 45 -11.57 -16.85 -0.13
C SER A 45 -10.37 -17.80 0.02
N GLY A 46 -9.19 -17.25 0.34
CA GLY A 46 -7.97 -18.04 0.50
C GLY A 46 -7.23 -18.42 -0.80
N CYS A 47 -7.75 -18.09 -2.00
CA CYS A 47 -7.10 -18.47 -3.28
C CYS A 47 -5.83 -17.65 -3.62
N GLY A 48 -5.35 -16.75 -2.75
CA GLY A 48 -4.08 -16.04 -2.95
C GLY A 48 -4.19 -14.62 -3.50
N LYS A 49 -5.37 -14.03 -3.69
CA LYS A 49 -5.55 -12.65 -4.22
C LYS A 49 -4.70 -11.61 -3.50
N THR A 50 -4.82 -11.55 -2.18
CA THR A 50 -4.07 -10.61 -1.34
C THR A 50 -2.56 -10.85 -1.46
N THR A 51 -2.15 -12.12 -1.49
CA THR A 51 -0.74 -12.49 -1.69
C THR A 51 -0.23 -12.05 -3.05
N CYS A 52 -1.04 -12.24 -4.10
CA CYS A 52 -0.71 -11.81 -5.46
C CYS A 52 -0.50 -10.29 -5.52
N GLY A 53 -1.48 -9.50 -5.07
CA GLY A 53 -1.36 -8.04 -5.05
C GLY A 53 -0.16 -7.55 -4.23
N ARG A 54 0.03 -8.07 -3.01
CA ARG A 54 1.17 -7.69 -2.15
C ARG A 54 2.52 -8.08 -2.75
N THR A 55 2.60 -9.21 -3.46
CA THR A 55 3.83 -9.62 -4.14
C THR A 55 4.09 -8.78 -5.38
N ALA A 56 3.05 -8.47 -6.17
CA ALA A 56 3.16 -7.66 -7.37
C ALA A 56 3.73 -6.26 -7.09
N ILE A 57 3.36 -5.63 -5.97
CA ILE A 57 3.87 -4.30 -5.56
C ILE A 57 5.09 -4.37 -4.63
N GLY A 58 5.64 -5.57 -4.39
CA GLY A 58 6.85 -5.75 -3.60
C GLY A 58 6.72 -5.55 -2.10
N LEU A 59 5.51 -5.70 -1.52
CA LEU A 59 5.31 -5.86 -0.06
C LEU A 59 5.75 -7.24 0.41
N TYR A 60 5.57 -8.28 -0.41
CA TYR A 60 6.17 -9.58 -0.22
C TYR A 60 7.28 -9.81 -1.25
N SER A 61 8.36 -10.45 -0.84
CA SER A 61 9.38 -10.94 -1.77
C SER A 61 8.76 -11.99 -2.68
N LYS A 62 9.02 -11.92 -3.98
CA LYS A 62 8.64 -12.97 -4.93
C LYS A 62 9.50 -14.22 -4.75
N THR A 63 8.99 -15.37 -5.15
CA THR A 63 9.78 -16.60 -5.29
C THR A 63 10.41 -16.65 -6.68
N ASP A 64 9.63 -16.28 -7.71
CA ASP A 64 10.07 -16.23 -9.11
C ASP A 64 9.20 -15.27 -9.92
N GLY A 65 9.51 -15.07 -11.20
CA GLY A 65 8.80 -14.16 -12.10
C GLY A 65 9.31 -12.73 -12.03
N VAL A 66 8.57 -11.80 -12.63
CA VAL A 66 8.93 -10.39 -12.75
C VAL A 66 7.75 -9.49 -12.40
N SER A 67 8.01 -8.38 -11.70
CA SER A 67 7.06 -7.29 -11.50
C SER A 67 7.75 -5.98 -11.85
N LEU A 68 7.27 -5.31 -12.89
CA LEU A 68 7.82 -4.06 -13.39
C LEU A 68 6.85 -2.91 -13.12
N TYR A 69 7.35 -1.83 -12.55
CA TYR A 69 6.68 -0.54 -12.48
C TYR A 69 7.35 0.42 -13.46
N ARG A 70 6.61 0.87 -14.48
CA ARG A 70 7.14 1.70 -15.57
C ARG A 70 8.44 1.14 -16.17
N GLY A 71 8.50 -0.19 -16.34
CA GLY A 71 9.65 -0.91 -16.89
C GLY A 71 10.79 -1.22 -15.92
N GLU A 72 10.74 -0.78 -14.66
CA GLU A 72 11.76 -1.09 -13.65
C GLU A 72 11.31 -2.21 -12.70
N ASP A 73 12.17 -3.21 -12.44
CA ASP A 73 11.86 -4.35 -11.53
C ASP A 73 11.72 -3.86 -10.09
N ILE A 74 10.49 -3.91 -9.57
CA ILE A 74 10.10 -3.47 -8.22
C ILE A 74 10.94 -4.18 -7.15
N HIS A 75 11.19 -5.47 -7.31
CA HIS A 75 11.92 -6.28 -6.34
C HIS A 75 13.43 -6.01 -6.30
N ARG A 76 13.95 -5.35 -7.34
CA ARG A 76 15.35 -4.92 -7.42
C ARG A 76 15.58 -3.47 -7.01
N MET A 77 14.52 -2.67 -6.87
CA MET A 77 14.64 -1.27 -6.43
C MET A 77 15.25 -1.18 -5.04
N ARG A 78 16.21 -0.26 -4.87
CA ARG A 78 16.88 0.04 -3.59
C ARG A 78 17.06 1.55 -3.42
N GLY A 79 17.31 1.99 -2.20
CA GLY A 79 17.66 3.38 -1.90
C GLY A 79 16.64 4.41 -2.43
N ALA A 80 17.12 5.41 -3.14
CA ALA A 80 16.30 6.52 -3.67
C ALA A 80 15.19 6.03 -4.63
N LYS A 81 15.47 5.04 -5.49
CA LYS A 81 14.47 4.47 -6.41
C LYS A 81 13.32 3.80 -5.65
N ARG A 82 13.62 3.05 -4.59
CA ARG A 82 12.58 2.43 -3.76
C ARG A 82 11.74 3.48 -3.04
N ARG A 83 12.36 4.54 -2.51
CA ARG A 83 11.63 5.66 -1.89
C ARG A 83 10.69 6.34 -2.89
N ALA A 84 11.18 6.68 -4.08
CA ALA A 84 10.36 7.29 -5.13
C ALA A 84 9.16 6.40 -5.53
N PHE A 85 9.38 5.09 -5.66
CA PHE A 85 8.31 4.12 -5.91
C PHE A 85 7.26 4.13 -4.78
N CYS A 86 7.66 4.13 -3.51
CA CYS A 86 6.73 4.16 -2.38
C CYS A 86 5.90 5.45 -2.32
N CYS A 87 6.41 6.59 -2.82
CA CYS A 87 5.62 7.82 -2.96
C CYS A 87 4.53 7.72 -4.03
N GLN A 88 4.73 6.88 -5.05
CA GLN A 88 3.83 6.78 -6.21
C GLN A 88 2.86 5.60 -6.11
N VAL A 89 3.18 4.58 -5.33
CA VAL A 89 2.37 3.36 -5.18
C VAL A 89 1.97 3.20 -3.72
N GLN A 90 0.70 3.42 -3.45
CA GLN A 90 0.11 3.35 -2.12
C GLN A 90 -0.79 2.13 -1.98
N THR A 91 -0.95 1.65 -0.75
CA THR A 91 -1.77 0.48 -0.42
C THR A 91 -2.79 0.84 0.64
N VAL A 92 -4.06 0.63 0.33
CA VAL A 92 -5.13 0.70 1.33
C VAL A 92 -5.37 -0.70 1.87
N PHE A 93 -5.19 -0.88 3.18
CA PHE A 93 -5.38 -2.18 3.83
C PHE A 93 -6.86 -2.45 4.12
N GLN A 94 -7.24 -3.72 4.04
CA GLN A 94 -8.62 -4.16 4.26
C GLN A 94 -9.08 -3.97 5.71
N ASP A 95 -8.19 -4.16 6.68
CA ASP A 95 -8.48 -4.02 8.11
C ASP A 95 -7.93 -2.68 8.65
N PRO A 96 -8.81 -1.71 8.90
CA PRO A 96 -8.41 -0.41 9.44
C PRO A 96 -7.97 -0.47 10.91
N TYR A 97 -8.36 -1.53 11.65
CA TYR A 97 -7.95 -1.70 13.05
C TYR A 97 -6.50 -2.17 13.16
N ALA A 98 -6.08 -3.08 12.27
CA ALA A 98 -4.72 -3.60 12.25
C ALA A 98 -3.73 -2.65 11.56
N SER A 99 -4.22 -1.69 10.75
CA SER A 99 -3.35 -0.79 9.98
C SER A 99 -2.96 0.49 10.70
N LEU A 100 -3.70 0.91 11.74
CA LEU A 100 -3.45 2.13 12.49
C LEU A 100 -2.89 1.80 13.87
N ASP A 101 -1.72 2.33 14.24
CA ASP A 101 -1.20 2.20 15.60
C ASP A 101 -2.09 2.99 16.57
N PRO A 102 -2.78 2.33 17.54
CA PRO A 102 -3.71 2.98 18.45
C PRO A 102 -3.05 3.94 19.43
N LYS A 103 -1.72 3.91 19.54
CA LYS A 103 -0.95 4.79 20.43
C LYS A 103 -0.59 6.13 19.80
N ASN A 104 -0.69 6.23 18.48
CA ASN A 104 -0.38 7.44 17.73
C ASN A 104 -1.65 8.26 17.50
N LYS A 105 -1.52 9.60 17.51
CA LYS A 105 -2.59 10.51 17.13
C LYS A 105 -2.84 10.46 15.63
N VAL A 106 -4.05 10.86 15.21
CA VAL A 106 -4.43 10.92 13.80
C VAL A 106 -3.46 11.76 12.98
N ILE A 107 -3.02 12.91 13.52
CA ILE A 107 -2.01 13.75 12.85
C ILE A 107 -0.72 12.98 12.53
N ASP A 108 -0.25 12.15 13.44
CA ASP A 108 1.01 11.43 13.27
C ASP A 108 0.86 10.25 12.30
N LEU A 109 -0.31 9.60 12.31
CA LEU A 109 -0.63 8.50 11.38
C LEU A 109 -0.73 8.99 9.93
N ILE A 110 -1.47 10.09 9.70
CA ILE A 110 -1.63 10.65 8.36
C ILE A 110 -0.32 11.28 7.87
N ALA A 111 0.43 11.93 8.76
CA ALA A 111 1.68 12.58 8.38
C ALA A 111 2.87 11.61 8.23
N GLU A 112 2.78 10.35 8.61
CA GLU A 112 3.92 9.41 8.63
C GLU A 112 4.65 9.37 7.28
N GLY A 113 3.92 9.27 6.18
CA GLY A 113 4.49 9.31 4.84
C GLY A 113 5.16 10.64 4.53
N MET A 114 4.55 11.77 4.94
CA MET A 114 5.12 13.10 4.75
C MET A 114 6.38 13.31 5.60
N ASP A 115 6.41 12.77 6.82
CA ASP A 115 7.56 12.84 7.73
C ASP A 115 8.76 12.08 7.16
N ILE A 116 8.53 10.85 6.64
CA ILE A 116 9.57 10.01 6.03
C ILE A 116 10.15 10.65 4.77
N HIS A 117 9.32 11.33 3.98
CA HIS A 117 9.71 11.93 2.70
C HIS A 117 10.03 13.42 2.79
N HIS A 118 9.97 14.04 3.99
CA HIS A 118 10.26 15.45 4.23
C HIS A 118 9.42 16.40 3.35
N LEU A 119 8.09 16.19 3.30
CA LEU A 119 7.18 16.89 2.40
C LEU A 119 6.61 18.20 2.96
N TYR A 120 7.17 18.75 4.03
CA TYR A 120 6.77 20.02 4.63
C TYR A 120 8.00 20.76 5.20
N ALA A 121 7.92 22.10 5.31
CA ALA A 121 9.00 22.93 5.83
C ALA A 121 8.84 23.30 7.31
N SER A 122 7.60 23.18 7.87
CA SER A 122 7.32 23.57 9.26
C SER A 122 6.21 22.69 9.86
N GLN A 123 6.13 22.66 11.20
CA GLN A 123 5.05 21.96 11.90
C GLN A 123 3.66 22.56 11.61
N ALA A 124 3.59 23.87 11.34
CA ALA A 124 2.35 24.51 10.93
C ALA A 124 1.89 23.97 9.57
N GLU A 125 2.78 23.92 8.59
CA GLU A 125 2.50 23.36 7.26
C GLU A 125 2.13 21.87 7.32
N ARG A 126 2.84 21.07 8.16
CA ARG A 126 2.49 19.67 8.41
C ARG A 126 1.03 19.54 8.86
N ARG A 127 0.63 20.36 9.83
CA ARG A 127 -0.73 20.34 10.36
C ARG A 127 -1.77 20.76 9.32
N GLU A 128 -1.51 21.80 8.57
CA GLU A 128 -2.40 22.28 7.50
C GLU A 128 -2.59 21.21 6.41
N LYS A 129 -1.51 20.55 5.98
CA LYS A 129 -1.59 19.44 5.01
C LYS A 129 -2.42 18.26 5.52
N VAL A 130 -2.22 17.87 6.77
CA VAL A 130 -3.03 16.79 7.39
C VAL A 130 -4.50 17.19 7.47
N GLN A 131 -4.81 18.42 7.85
CA GLN A 131 -6.20 18.91 7.89
C GLN A 131 -6.85 18.86 6.50
N ALA A 132 -6.12 19.31 5.47
CA ALA A 132 -6.59 19.24 4.09
C ALA A 132 -6.86 17.80 3.62
N LEU A 133 -5.99 16.85 3.95
CA LEU A 133 -6.19 15.43 3.65
C LEU A 133 -7.40 14.87 4.38
N MET A 134 -7.61 15.22 5.65
CA MET A 134 -8.79 14.82 6.40
C MET A 134 -10.08 15.31 5.73
N GLU A 135 -10.11 16.56 5.28
CA GLU A 135 -11.27 17.13 4.56
C GLU A 135 -11.53 16.39 3.24
N GLN A 136 -10.49 16.08 2.46
CA GLN A 136 -10.61 15.34 1.20
C GLN A 136 -11.27 13.98 1.38
N VAL A 137 -11.01 13.30 2.50
CA VAL A 137 -11.64 12.00 2.79
C VAL A 137 -12.95 12.14 3.60
N GLY A 138 -13.46 13.38 3.80
CA GLY A 138 -14.70 13.65 4.51
C GLY A 138 -14.62 13.43 6.02
N LEU A 139 -13.47 13.67 6.64
CA LEU A 139 -13.26 13.71 8.08
C LEU A 139 -13.26 15.16 8.57
N ASN A 140 -13.74 15.39 9.82
CA ASN A 140 -13.66 16.71 10.44
C ASN A 140 -12.23 16.99 10.90
N PRO A 141 -11.56 18.07 10.42
CA PRO A 141 -10.19 18.43 10.82
C PRO A 141 -10.00 18.68 12.31
N SER A 142 -11.07 19.02 13.05
CA SER A 142 -10.99 19.21 14.52
C SER A 142 -10.60 17.93 15.27
N GLY A 143 -10.74 16.77 14.63
CA GLY A 143 -10.34 15.47 15.18
C GLY A 143 -8.86 15.13 15.03
N ILE A 144 -8.04 16.02 14.48
CA ILE A 144 -6.63 15.79 14.14
C ILE A 144 -5.76 15.34 15.34
N ASP A 145 -6.06 15.83 16.54
CA ASP A 145 -5.30 15.51 17.77
C ASP A 145 -5.86 14.30 18.53
N ARG A 146 -6.92 13.66 18.02
CA ARG A 146 -7.53 12.47 18.63
C ARG A 146 -6.78 11.20 18.26
N TYR A 147 -7.12 10.13 18.97
CA TYR A 147 -6.62 8.79 18.74
C TYR A 147 -7.56 7.95 17.87
N PRO A 148 -7.08 6.94 17.13
CA PRO A 148 -7.92 6.11 16.28
C PRO A 148 -9.12 5.47 16.99
N TYR A 149 -8.98 5.08 18.23
CA TYR A 149 -10.06 4.44 18.98
C TYR A 149 -11.28 5.36 19.27
N GLU A 150 -11.12 6.67 19.11
CA GLU A 150 -12.20 7.66 19.24
C GLU A 150 -13.05 7.79 17.95
N PHE A 151 -12.68 7.07 16.89
CA PHE A 151 -13.35 7.10 15.60
C PHE A 151 -14.07 5.79 15.30
N SER A 152 -15.16 5.86 14.54
CA SER A 152 -15.86 4.66 14.04
C SER A 152 -15.00 3.89 13.04
N GLY A 153 -15.36 2.62 12.77
CA GLY A 153 -14.64 1.80 11.81
C GLY A 153 -14.52 2.42 10.42
N GLY A 154 -15.61 3.01 9.91
CA GLY A 154 -15.58 3.70 8.62
C GLY A 154 -14.72 4.97 8.63
N MET A 155 -14.67 5.71 9.76
CA MET A 155 -13.77 6.86 9.88
C MET A 155 -12.31 6.44 9.99
N ARG A 156 -11.98 5.32 10.65
CA ARG A 156 -10.62 4.75 10.66
C ARG A 156 -10.17 4.33 9.28
N GLN A 157 -11.07 3.74 8.48
CA GLN A 157 -10.77 3.44 7.07
C GLN A 157 -10.38 4.71 6.30
N ARG A 158 -11.10 5.81 6.52
CA ARG A 158 -10.78 7.11 5.90
C ARG A 158 -9.47 7.70 6.39
N ILE A 159 -9.12 7.54 7.68
CA ILE A 159 -7.79 7.91 8.20
C ILE A 159 -6.68 7.12 7.48
N GLY A 160 -6.90 5.82 7.24
CA GLY A 160 -5.93 4.99 6.52
C GLY A 160 -5.85 5.26 5.01
N ILE A 161 -6.80 6.03 4.44
CA ILE A 161 -6.78 6.49 3.04
C ILE A 161 -6.11 7.88 2.93
N ALA A 162 -6.27 8.73 3.95
CA ALA A 162 -5.67 10.05 4.02
C ALA A 162 -4.15 10.01 4.13
#